data_66eaec9aefcc0575b97e24453833b877
#
_entry.id   66eaec9aefcc0575b97e24453833b877
#
_cell.length_a   1.000
_cell.length_b   1.000
_cell.length_c   1.000
_cell.angle_alpha   90.00
_cell.angle_beta   90.00
_cell.angle_gamma   90.00
#
_symmetry.space_group_name_H-M   'P 1'
#
loop_
_entity.id
_entity.type
_entity.pdbx_description
1 polymer ?
#
loop_
_entity_poly.entity_id
_entity_poly.type
_entity_poly.pdbx_seq_one_letter_code
_entity_poly.pdbx_strand_id
1 'polypeptide(L)'
;MSTIKFELEAEVRADIGKGASRRLRHADKVPAVIYGGGEKPVSLTLDHNKTLHALSHEAFYSHILTLKIGKAVEKVILKDVQRNPAKPRIAHIDFLRVRADQKLHMHVPLHFTGAEEAPGTKAGGVVSHLMNDLEVNCLPADLPEYIEVDISGMALDQTLHLTDLKLPKGIELLEAVDAVRVAHGVEGHDHPVVSIHIPRTIEEEVVEAVGEEAEATEAAEGETTEASAEANKDQE
;
A
#
# COMPACT_ATOMS: atom_id res chain seq x y z
N MET A 1 -9.98 -15.51 21.64
CA MET A 1 -9.59 -14.38 20.76
C MET A 1 -10.67 -13.33 20.89
N SER A 2 -10.33 -12.14 21.40
CA SER A 2 -11.31 -11.03 21.53
C SER A 2 -11.50 -10.39 20.15
N THR A 3 -12.66 -10.62 19.56
CA THR A 3 -13.03 -10.00 18.28
C THR A 3 -13.09 -8.47 18.49
N ILE A 4 -12.14 -7.75 17.92
CA ILE A 4 -12.14 -6.29 17.96
C ILE A 4 -13.31 -5.82 17.10
N LYS A 5 -14.33 -5.23 17.73
CA LYS A 5 -15.47 -4.65 17.00
C LYS A 5 -15.11 -3.22 16.64
N PHE A 6 -14.91 -2.95 15.37
CA PHE A 6 -14.72 -1.60 14.88
C PHE A 6 -16.08 -0.94 14.64
N GLU A 7 -16.37 0.08 15.43
CA GLU A 7 -17.59 0.89 15.33
C GLU A 7 -17.20 2.30 14.88
N LEU A 8 -17.79 2.76 13.80
CA LEU A 8 -17.64 4.11 13.30
C LEU A 8 -18.96 4.86 13.30
N GLU A 9 -18.94 6.10 13.75
CA GLU A 9 -20.07 7.02 13.70
C GLU A 9 -20.01 7.83 12.40
N ALA A 10 -21.11 7.85 11.65
CA ALA A 10 -21.22 8.57 10.40
C ALA A 10 -22.50 9.44 10.37
N GLU A 11 -22.38 10.59 9.76
CA GLU A 11 -23.49 11.52 9.52
C GLU A 11 -23.85 11.52 8.03
N VAL A 12 -25.13 11.47 7.69
CA VAL A 12 -25.58 11.62 6.30
C VAL A 12 -25.39 13.07 5.87
N ARG A 13 -24.78 13.29 4.72
CA ARG A 13 -24.59 14.63 4.16
C ARG A 13 -25.53 14.91 2.99
N ALA A 14 -26.13 16.08 3.00
CA ALA A 14 -26.94 16.61 1.90
C ALA A 14 -26.07 17.37 0.88
N ASP A 15 -25.04 18.10 1.35
CA ASP A 15 -24.17 18.90 0.52
C ASP A 15 -23.20 18.02 -0.26
N ILE A 16 -23.32 18.05 -1.59
CA ILE A 16 -22.50 17.27 -2.51
C ILE A 16 -21.67 18.23 -3.39
N GLY A 17 -20.51 17.76 -3.89
CA GLY A 17 -19.69 18.47 -4.83
C GLY A 17 -18.32 18.90 -4.28
N LYS A 18 -17.47 19.45 -5.17
CA LYS A 18 -16.06 19.81 -4.91
C LYS A 18 -15.89 20.77 -3.74
N GLY A 19 -16.69 21.85 -3.71
CA GLY A 19 -16.60 22.87 -2.67
C GLY A 19 -17.02 22.37 -1.30
N ALA A 20 -18.10 21.60 -1.20
CA ALA A 20 -18.57 20.99 0.03
C ALA A 20 -17.54 20.02 0.62
N SER A 21 -17.02 19.09 -0.20
CA SER A 21 -15.98 18.14 0.22
C SER A 21 -14.69 18.84 0.68
N ARG A 22 -14.31 19.96 0.04
CA ARG A 22 -13.15 20.75 0.47
C ARG A 22 -13.39 21.40 1.85
N ARG A 23 -14.58 21.98 2.09
CA ARG A 23 -14.93 22.57 3.41
C ARG A 23 -14.90 21.52 4.51
N LEU A 24 -15.42 20.33 4.28
CA LEU A 24 -15.39 19.21 5.24
C LEU A 24 -13.95 18.85 5.62
N ARG A 25 -13.06 18.70 4.64
CA ARG A 25 -11.64 18.38 4.92
C ARG A 25 -10.91 19.48 5.69
N HIS A 26 -11.32 20.74 5.57
CA HIS A 26 -10.80 21.85 6.37
C HIS A 26 -11.38 21.86 7.80
N ALA A 27 -12.56 21.28 8.01
CA ALA A 27 -13.20 21.12 9.31
C ALA A 27 -12.85 19.78 9.99
N ASP A 28 -11.75 19.13 9.57
CA ASP A 28 -11.30 17.83 10.06
C ASP A 28 -12.37 16.72 9.98
N LYS A 29 -13.18 16.78 8.93
CA LYS A 29 -14.15 15.76 8.58
C LYS A 29 -13.77 15.09 7.26
N VAL A 30 -14.04 13.79 7.15
CA VAL A 30 -13.73 12.97 5.95
C VAL A 30 -15.04 12.71 5.21
N PRO A 31 -15.11 13.08 3.91
CA PRO A 31 -16.22 12.64 3.06
C PRO A 31 -16.07 11.14 2.76
N ALA A 32 -17.16 10.41 2.88
CA ALA A 32 -17.24 8.99 2.57
C ALA A 32 -18.50 8.67 1.78
N VAL A 33 -18.53 7.50 1.18
CA VAL A 33 -19.69 6.96 0.47
C VAL A 33 -19.90 5.51 0.87
N ILE A 34 -21.15 5.14 1.12
CA ILE A 34 -21.56 3.74 1.29
C ILE A 34 -22.39 3.31 0.10
N TYR A 35 -22.09 2.17 -0.49
CA TYR A 35 -22.79 1.63 -1.64
C TYR A 35 -22.87 0.09 -1.59
N GLY A 36 -23.56 -0.51 -2.54
CA GLY A 36 -23.73 -1.96 -2.60
C GLY A 36 -25.02 -2.43 -1.90
N GLY A 37 -25.15 -3.74 -1.74
CA GLY A 37 -26.30 -4.36 -1.10
C GLY A 37 -27.64 -4.20 -1.85
N GLY A 38 -27.65 -3.68 -3.10
CA GLY A 38 -28.89 -3.40 -3.85
C GLY A 38 -29.60 -2.12 -3.44
N GLU A 39 -29.06 -1.36 -2.51
CA GLU A 39 -29.59 -0.07 -2.06
C GLU A 39 -28.88 1.11 -2.73
N LYS A 40 -29.53 2.27 -2.69
CA LYS A 40 -28.95 3.50 -3.25
C LYS A 40 -27.68 3.91 -2.48
N PRO A 41 -26.66 4.44 -3.17
CA PRO A 41 -25.48 4.97 -2.49
C PRO A 41 -25.85 6.16 -1.61
N VAL A 42 -25.26 6.21 -0.42
CA VAL A 42 -25.46 7.28 0.56
C VAL A 42 -24.14 7.99 0.82
N SER A 43 -24.16 9.31 0.71
CA SER A 43 -22.99 10.14 1.02
C SER A 43 -22.92 10.40 2.52
N LEU A 44 -21.75 10.17 3.10
CA LEU A 44 -21.50 10.23 4.53
C LEU A 44 -20.39 11.21 4.87
N THR A 45 -20.35 11.57 6.14
CA THR A 45 -19.27 12.36 6.74
C THR A 45 -18.80 11.65 7.99
N LEU A 46 -17.50 11.47 8.14
CA LEU A 46 -16.83 10.87 9.29
C LEU A 46 -15.94 11.89 10.00
N ASP A 47 -15.64 11.63 11.27
CA ASP A 47 -14.62 12.36 12.00
C ASP A 47 -13.21 11.87 11.56
N HIS A 48 -12.34 12.82 11.20
CA HIS A 48 -11.01 12.50 10.68
C HIS A 48 -10.14 11.78 11.72
N ASN A 49 -10.12 12.27 12.97
CA ASN A 49 -9.21 11.73 13.98
C ASN A 49 -9.62 10.32 14.43
N LYS A 50 -10.93 10.10 14.66
CA LYS A 50 -11.45 8.78 15.00
C LYS A 50 -11.16 7.77 13.88
N THR A 51 -11.36 8.18 12.63
CA THR A 51 -11.14 7.33 11.47
C THR A 51 -9.66 7.06 11.23
N LEU A 52 -8.79 8.07 11.42
CA LEU A 52 -7.34 7.89 11.29
C LEU A 52 -6.82 6.88 12.33
N HIS A 53 -7.28 6.99 13.58
CA HIS A 53 -6.94 6.02 14.63
C HIS A 53 -7.44 4.61 14.30
N ALA A 54 -8.65 4.47 13.76
CA ALA A 54 -9.17 3.17 13.34
C ALA A 54 -8.34 2.56 12.18
N LEU A 55 -7.92 3.38 11.22
CA LEU A 55 -7.07 2.99 10.09
C LEU A 55 -5.60 2.68 10.46
N SER A 56 -5.17 2.96 11.70
CA SER A 56 -3.86 2.55 12.18
C SER A 56 -3.80 1.07 12.57
N HIS A 57 -4.96 0.42 12.70
CA HIS A 57 -5.06 -1.01 12.95
C HIS A 57 -5.19 -1.77 11.61
N GLU A 58 -4.29 -2.70 11.34
CA GLU A 58 -4.31 -3.51 10.11
C GLU A 58 -5.61 -4.29 9.96
N ALA A 59 -6.12 -4.85 11.05
CA ALA A 59 -7.39 -5.57 11.07
C ALA A 59 -8.59 -4.74 10.58
N PHE A 60 -8.48 -3.41 10.55
CA PHE A 60 -9.56 -2.54 10.05
C PHE A 60 -9.80 -2.71 8.54
N TYR A 61 -8.78 -3.11 7.78
CA TYR A 61 -8.87 -3.28 6.33
C TYR A 61 -9.53 -4.60 5.94
N SER A 62 -9.38 -5.62 6.77
CA SER A 62 -9.88 -6.97 6.52
C SER A 62 -11.14 -7.34 7.32
N HIS A 63 -11.57 -6.50 8.26
CA HIS A 63 -12.73 -6.78 9.11
C HIS A 63 -14.05 -6.20 8.58
N ILE A 64 -15.16 -6.86 9.00
CA ILE A 64 -16.51 -6.30 8.84
C ILE A 64 -16.72 -5.22 9.90
N LEU A 65 -16.90 -3.98 9.42
CA LEU A 65 -17.08 -2.80 10.25
C LEU A 65 -18.55 -2.57 10.56
N THR A 66 -18.82 -2.01 11.73
CA THR A 66 -20.16 -1.56 12.13
C THR A 66 -20.24 -0.05 11.97
N LEU A 67 -20.99 0.42 10.96
CA LEU A 67 -21.18 1.83 10.68
C LEU A 67 -22.51 2.31 11.29
N LYS A 68 -22.44 3.25 12.23
CA LYS A 68 -23.61 3.89 12.86
C LYS A 68 -23.96 5.16 12.10
N ILE A 69 -25.08 5.12 11.35
CA ILE A 69 -25.56 6.25 10.56
C ILE A 69 -26.80 6.83 11.28
N GLY A 70 -26.57 7.79 12.16
CA GLY A 70 -27.64 8.29 13.02
C GLY A 70 -28.25 7.19 13.89
N LYS A 71 -29.48 6.72 13.54
CA LYS A 71 -30.16 5.62 14.24
C LYS A 71 -30.01 4.27 13.57
N ALA A 72 -29.53 4.24 12.33
CA ALA A 72 -29.31 3.01 11.56
C ALA A 72 -27.92 2.44 11.83
N VAL A 73 -27.82 1.13 11.84
CA VAL A 73 -26.56 0.40 12.01
C VAL A 73 -26.40 -0.51 10.79
N GLU A 74 -25.36 -0.28 10.03
CA GLU A 74 -25.07 -1.05 8.81
C GLU A 74 -23.74 -1.80 8.94
N LYS A 75 -23.70 -3.05 8.42
CA LYS A 75 -22.46 -3.81 8.30
C LYS A 75 -21.82 -3.52 6.96
N VAL A 76 -20.58 -3.09 7.00
CA VAL A 76 -19.82 -2.66 5.83
C VAL A 76 -18.40 -3.19 5.87
N ILE A 77 -17.75 -3.23 4.73
CA ILE A 77 -16.31 -3.41 4.62
C ILE A 77 -15.70 -2.16 4.01
N LEU A 78 -14.44 -1.94 4.32
CA LEU A 78 -13.64 -0.92 3.68
C LEU A 78 -13.28 -1.37 2.28
N LYS A 79 -13.65 -0.60 1.25
CA LYS A 79 -13.30 -0.94 -0.14
C LYS A 79 -12.09 -0.15 -0.63
N ASP A 80 -12.04 1.16 -0.32
CA ASP A 80 -10.92 2.01 -0.72
C ASP A 80 -10.70 3.16 0.27
N VAL A 81 -9.45 3.57 0.43
CA VAL A 81 -9.05 4.73 1.24
C VAL A 81 -8.11 5.62 0.44
N GLN A 82 -8.60 6.78 0.08
CA GLN A 82 -7.77 7.80 -0.54
C GLN A 82 -7.06 8.62 0.52
N ARG A 83 -5.73 8.61 0.49
CA ARG A 83 -4.88 9.38 1.39
C ARG A 83 -4.23 10.55 0.65
N ASN A 84 -3.93 11.62 1.37
CA ASN A 84 -3.16 12.73 0.80
C ASN A 84 -1.66 12.33 0.84
N PRO A 85 -0.92 12.38 -0.30
CA PRO A 85 0.48 11.96 -0.33
C PRO A 85 1.42 12.86 0.47
N ALA A 86 1.07 14.15 0.65
CA ALA A 86 1.93 15.13 1.31
C ALA A 86 1.61 15.34 2.80
N LYS A 87 0.44 14.89 3.27
CA LYS A 87 -0.01 15.10 4.65
C LYS A 87 -0.69 13.84 5.16
N PRO A 88 -0.59 13.49 6.45
CA PRO A 88 -1.28 12.35 7.03
C PRO A 88 -2.79 12.64 7.16
N ARG A 89 -3.45 12.89 6.03
CA ARG A 89 -4.89 13.20 5.97
C ARG A 89 -5.59 12.25 5.02
N ILE A 90 -6.75 11.79 5.44
CA ILE A 90 -7.64 10.99 4.62
C ILE A 90 -8.44 11.93 3.71
N ALA A 91 -8.44 11.64 2.42
CA ALA A 91 -9.14 12.42 1.42
C ALA A 91 -10.57 11.91 1.17
N HIS A 92 -10.74 10.58 1.10
CA HIS A 92 -12.03 9.92 0.88
C HIS A 92 -11.99 8.48 1.40
N ILE A 93 -13.16 7.93 1.73
CA ILE A 93 -13.33 6.53 2.12
C ILE A 93 -14.55 5.95 1.43
N ASP A 94 -14.38 4.76 0.89
CA ASP A 94 -15.42 3.99 0.23
C ASP A 94 -15.79 2.77 1.06
N PHE A 95 -17.08 2.64 1.38
CA PHE A 95 -17.63 1.50 2.09
C PHE A 95 -18.56 0.69 1.20
N LEU A 96 -18.40 -0.62 1.24
CA LEU A 96 -19.29 -1.58 0.58
C LEU A 96 -20.17 -2.27 1.61
N ARG A 97 -21.50 -2.28 1.40
CA ARG A 97 -22.44 -3.01 2.24
C ARG A 97 -22.24 -4.50 2.11
N VAL A 98 -22.16 -5.18 3.24
CA VAL A 98 -21.98 -6.64 3.31
C VAL A 98 -23.33 -7.34 3.25
N ARG A 99 -23.43 -8.33 2.35
CA ARG A 99 -24.51 -9.30 2.31
C ARG A 99 -23.95 -10.70 2.56
N ALA A 100 -24.67 -11.49 3.36
CA ALA A 100 -24.24 -12.84 3.72
C ALA A 100 -24.09 -13.77 2.49
N ASP A 101 -24.88 -13.53 1.45
CA ASP A 101 -24.98 -14.40 0.27
C ASP A 101 -24.02 -14.00 -0.88
N GLN A 102 -23.28 -12.91 -0.75
CA GLN A 102 -22.38 -12.41 -1.79
C GLN A 102 -20.93 -12.61 -1.42
N LYS A 103 -20.14 -13.16 -2.35
CA LYS A 103 -18.68 -13.17 -2.24
C LYS A 103 -18.16 -11.74 -2.22
N LEU A 104 -17.23 -11.49 -1.34
CA LEU A 104 -16.56 -10.20 -1.16
C LEU A 104 -15.18 -10.27 -1.79
N HIS A 105 -14.84 -9.20 -2.46
CA HIS A 105 -13.55 -8.98 -3.12
C HIS A 105 -12.78 -7.94 -2.33
N MET A 106 -11.69 -8.34 -1.68
CA MET A 106 -10.93 -7.45 -0.82
C MET A 106 -9.47 -7.85 -0.69
N HIS A 107 -8.67 -6.91 -0.18
CA HIS A 107 -7.27 -7.12 0.15
C HIS A 107 -7.13 -7.58 1.59
N VAL A 108 -6.40 -8.67 1.80
CA VAL A 108 -6.08 -9.21 3.14
C VAL A 108 -4.57 -9.10 3.35
N PRO A 109 -4.12 -8.51 4.47
CA PRO A 109 -2.69 -8.36 4.75
C PRO A 109 -2.01 -9.70 5.00
N LEU A 110 -0.72 -9.78 4.62
CA LEU A 110 0.17 -10.90 4.85
C LEU A 110 1.03 -10.66 6.09
N HIS A 111 1.04 -11.60 7.01
CA HIS A 111 1.93 -11.61 8.15
C HIS A 111 3.03 -12.65 7.96
N PHE A 112 4.27 -12.21 7.84
CA PHE A 112 5.42 -13.08 7.66
C PHE A 112 5.98 -13.47 9.02
N THR A 113 6.07 -14.79 9.25
CA THR A 113 6.61 -15.37 10.49
C THR A 113 7.89 -16.13 10.24
N GLY A 114 8.79 -16.18 11.24
CA GLY A 114 10.03 -16.96 11.14
C GLY A 114 11.17 -16.30 10.36
N ALA A 115 11.14 -14.99 10.11
CA ALA A 115 12.17 -14.28 9.35
C ALA A 115 13.57 -14.39 9.99
N GLU A 116 13.68 -14.36 11.32
CA GLU A 116 14.95 -14.47 12.04
C GLU A 116 15.48 -15.91 12.08
N GLU A 117 14.60 -16.91 11.96
CA GLU A 117 14.93 -18.33 12.01
C GLU A 117 15.38 -18.88 10.66
N ALA A 118 15.03 -18.19 9.58
CA ALA A 118 15.34 -18.62 8.21
C ALA A 118 16.85 -18.78 7.99
N PRO A 119 17.29 -19.92 7.39
CA PRO A 119 18.70 -20.15 7.08
C PRO A 119 19.26 -19.11 6.13
N GLY A 120 18.45 -18.56 5.22
CA GLY A 120 18.85 -17.48 4.33
C GLY A 120 19.19 -16.19 5.07
N THR A 121 18.41 -15.82 6.09
CA THR A 121 18.67 -14.62 6.91
C THR A 121 19.91 -14.82 7.80
N LYS A 122 20.09 -16.01 8.38
CA LYS A 122 21.28 -16.37 9.17
C LYS A 122 22.57 -16.36 8.34
N ALA A 123 22.47 -16.59 7.04
CA ALA A 123 23.59 -16.52 6.12
C ALA A 123 23.90 -15.09 5.60
N GLY A 124 23.19 -14.05 6.15
CA GLY A 124 23.39 -12.66 5.77
C GLY A 124 22.44 -12.15 4.67
N GLY A 125 21.43 -12.92 4.32
CA GLY A 125 20.38 -12.49 3.38
C GLY A 125 19.42 -11.50 4.01
N VAL A 126 18.86 -10.62 3.18
CA VAL A 126 17.79 -9.69 3.53
C VAL A 126 16.48 -10.20 2.96
N VAL A 127 15.43 -10.19 3.80
CA VAL A 127 14.08 -10.54 3.38
C VAL A 127 13.46 -9.34 2.67
N SER A 128 13.08 -9.53 1.41
CA SER A 128 12.34 -8.54 0.63
C SER A 128 10.89 -8.98 0.49
N HIS A 129 9.99 -8.20 1.06
CA HIS A 129 8.55 -8.37 0.89
C HIS A 129 8.14 -7.72 -0.44
N LEU A 130 7.73 -8.54 -1.41
CA LEU A 130 7.31 -8.07 -2.73
C LEU A 130 5.82 -7.77 -2.74
N MET A 131 5.04 -8.52 -1.96
CA MET A 131 3.61 -8.29 -1.74
C MET A 131 3.32 -8.20 -0.24
N ASN A 132 2.52 -7.22 0.17
CA ASN A 132 2.12 -7.03 1.57
C ASN A 132 0.67 -7.43 1.82
N ASP A 133 -0.15 -7.50 0.77
CA ASP A 133 -1.56 -7.85 0.80
C ASP A 133 -1.91 -8.73 -0.40
N LEU A 134 -2.97 -9.53 -0.25
CA LEU A 134 -3.50 -10.41 -1.29
C LEU A 134 -4.93 -10.04 -1.63
N GLU A 135 -5.24 -10.01 -2.93
CA GLU A 135 -6.62 -9.93 -3.40
C GLU A 135 -7.32 -11.28 -3.27
N VAL A 136 -8.32 -11.33 -2.39
CA VAL A 136 -9.08 -12.54 -2.11
C VAL A 136 -10.56 -12.36 -2.39
N ASN A 137 -11.18 -13.46 -2.80
CA ASN A 137 -12.61 -13.55 -2.99
C ASN A 137 -13.16 -14.60 -2.02
N CYS A 138 -13.90 -14.15 -1.02
CA CYS A 138 -14.42 -15.02 0.03
C CYS A 138 -15.84 -14.63 0.48
N LEU A 139 -16.50 -15.52 1.21
CA LEU A 139 -17.74 -15.18 1.89
C LEU A 139 -17.44 -14.38 3.17
N PRO A 140 -18.37 -13.52 3.61
CA PRO A 140 -18.19 -12.74 4.84
C PRO A 140 -17.93 -13.58 6.10
N ALA A 141 -18.37 -14.84 6.10
CA ALA A 141 -18.19 -15.77 7.21
C ALA A 141 -16.77 -16.36 7.27
N ASP A 142 -16.11 -16.46 6.13
CA ASP A 142 -14.79 -17.10 5.98
C ASP A 142 -13.64 -16.08 5.86
N LEU A 143 -13.94 -14.82 6.14
CA LEU A 143 -13.00 -13.71 6.01
C LEU A 143 -11.92 -13.76 7.11
N PRO A 144 -10.63 -13.93 6.77
CA PRO A 144 -9.55 -13.90 7.75
C PRO A 144 -9.12 -12.48 8.07
N GLU A 145 -8.61 -12.27 9.27
CA GLU A 145 -8.02 -10.98 9.68
C GLU A 145 -6.68 -10.73 8.96
N TYR A 146 -5.88 -11.76 8.80
CA TYR A 146 -4.59 -11.78 8.11
C TYR A 146 -4.30 -13.20 7.62
N ILE A 147 -3.33 -13.33 6.74
CA ILE A 147 -2.82 -14.63 6.26
C ILE A 147 -1.38 -14.77 6.75
N GLU A 148 -1.12 -15.84 7.51
CA GLU A 148 0.24 -16.14 8.01
C GLU A 148 1.04 -16.85 6.93
N VAL A 149 2.23 -16.32 6.66
CA VAL A 149 3.21 -16.89 5.74
C VAL A 149 4.46 -17.26 6.50
N ASP A 150 4.72 -18.57 6.61
CA ASP A 150 5.91 -19.09 7.29
C ASP A 150 7.11 -19.10 6.33
N ILE A 151 8.12 -18.30 6.67
CA ILE A 151 9.37 -18.19 5.92
C ILE A 151 10.56 -18.81 6.65
N SER A 152 10.35 -19.53 7.76
CA SER A 152 11.40 -20.11 8.59
C SER A 152 12.30 -21.11 7.87
N GLY A 153 11.80 -21.73 6.80
CA GLY A 153 12.54 -22.72 6.00
C GLY A 153 13.25 -22.16 4.77
N MET A 154 13.17 -20.85 4.49
CA MET A 154 13.70 -20.27 3.25
C MET A 154 15.23 -20.17 3.26
N ALA A 155 15.85 -20.64 2.19
CA ALA A 155 17.28 -20.50 1.93
C ALA A 155 17.61 -19.17 1.20
N LEU A 156 18.92 -18.89 1.04
CA LEU A 156 19.37 -17.79 0.21
C LEU A 156 18.94 -17.98 -1.26
N ASP A 157 18.61 -16.86 -1.91
CA ASP A 157 18.15 -16.78 -3.30
C ASP A 157 16.88 -17.59 -3.59
N GLN A 158 16.12 -17.90 -2.53
CA GLN A 158 14.83 -18.54 -2.67
C GLN A 158 13.70 -17.48 -2.68
N THR A 159 12.72 -17.70 -3.56
CA THR A 159 11.52 -16.90 -3.69
C THR A 159 10.31 -17.78 -3.42
N LEU A 160 9.38 -17.28 -2.62
CA LEU A 160 8.10 -17.92 -2.33
C LEU A 160 7.04 -17.28 -3.21
N HIS A 161 6.25 -18.11 -3.89
CA HIS A 161 5.22 -17.68 -4.82
C HIS A 161 3.83 -17.83 -4.23
N LEU A 162 2.81 -17.25 -4.89
CA LEU A 162 1.41 -17.34 -4.46
C LEU A 162 0.90 -18.77 -4.35
N THR A 163 1.37 -19.67 -5.22
CA THR A 163 1.00 -21.10 -5.23
C THR A 163 1.49 -21.86 -4.02
N ASP A 164 2.56 -21.40 -3.35
CA ASP A 164 3.15 -22.04 -2.18
C ASP A 164 2.43 -21.68 -0.87
N LEU A 165 1.51 -20.70 -0.92
CA LEU A 165 0.83 -20.20 0.27
C LEU A 165 -0.23 -21.17 0.78
N LYS A 166 -0.24 -21.40 2.10
CA LYS A 166 -1.28 -22.17 2.77
C LYS A 166 -2.48 -21.30 3.08
N LEU A 167 -3.48 -21.35 2.21
CA LEU A 167 -4.71 -20.58 2.37
C LEU A 167 -5.71 -21.26 3.32
N PRO A 168 -6.44 -20.49 4.13
CA PRO A 168 -7.59 -20.98 4.87
C PRO A 168 -8.71 -21.47 3.93
N LYS A 169 -9.60 -22.29 4.46
CA LYS A 169 -10.74 -22.83 3.69
C LYS A 169 -11.71 -21.71 3.31
N GLY A 170 -12.24 -21.73 2.10
CA GLY A 170 -13.25 -20.77 1.62
C GLY A 170 -12.71 -19.52 0.98
N ILE A 171 -11.40 -19.38 0.83
CA ILE A 171 -10.73 -18.27 0.17
C ILE A 171 -10.33 -18.68 -1.24
N GLU A 172 -10.74 -17.88 -2.22
CA GLU A 172 -10.31 -17.98 -3.61
C GLU A 172 -9.40 -16.78 -3.91
N LEU A 173 -8.19 -17.03 -4.42
CA LEU A 173 -7.30 -15.97 -4.90
C LEU A 173 -7.77 -15.52 -6.29
N LEU A 174 -7.89 -14.22 -6.50
CA LEU A 174 -8.21 -13.68 -7.83
C LEU A 174 -7.03 -13.79 -8.77
N GLU A 175 -5.85 -13.51 -8.29
CA GLU A 175 -4.60 -13.64 -9.06
C GLU A 175 -4.24 -15.10 -9.32
N ALA A 176 -4.63 -16.04 -8.46
CA ALA A 176 -4.43 -17.47 -8.69
C ALA A 176 -5.33 -18.06 -9.80
N VAL A 177 -6.36 -17.34 -10.26
CA VAL A 177 -7.09 -17.74 -11.48
C VAL A 177 -6.15 -17.73 -12.68
N ASP A 178 -5.14 -16.86 -12.68
CA ASP A 178 -4.09 -16.90 -13.68
C ASP A 178 -3.11 -18.06 -13.46
N ALA A 179 -2.81 -18.45 -12.21
CA ALA A 179 -2.00 -19.64 -11.88
C ALA A 179 -2.70 -20.96 -12.29
N VAL A 180 -4.03 -21.06 -12.13
CA VAL A 180 -4.80 -22.21 -12.65
C VAL A 180 -4.77 -22.28 -14.18
N ARG A 181 -4.67 -21.13 -14.87
CA ARG A 181 -4.46 -21.09 -16.32
C ARG A 181 -3.07 -21.60 -16.73
N VAL A 182 -2.03 -21.38 -15.91
CA VAL A 182 -0.68 -21.95 -16.11
C VAL A 182 -0.72 -23.48 -16.13
N ALA A 183 -1.48 -24.10 -15.23
CA ALA A 183 -1.65 -25.57 -15.21
C ALA A 183 -2.32 -26.12 -16.50
N HIS A 184 -3.00 -25.28 -17.25
CA HIS A 184 -3.60 -25.60 -18.56
C HIS A 184 -2.81 -25.09 -19.78
N GLY A 185 -1.52 -24.67 -19.58
CA GLY A 185 -0.63 -24.28 -20.68
C GLY A 185 -0.87 -22.87 -21.22
N VAL A 186 -1.57 -22.02 -20.47
CA VAL A 186 -1.64 -20.58 -20.73
C VAL A 186 -0.63 -19.89 -19.82
N GLU A 187 0.23 -19.04 -20.36
CA GLU A 187 1.22 -18.28 -19.59
C GLU A 187 0.53 -17.41 -18.53
N GLY A 188 0.38 -17.96 -17.32
CA GLY A 188 -0.04 -17.21 -16.14
C GLY A 188 1.21 -16.84 -15.34
N HIS A 189 1.29 -15.62 -14.88
CA HIS A 189 2.38 -15.18 -14.05
C HIS A 189 2.11 -15.57 -12.60
N ASP A 190 2.93 -16.50 -12.06
CA ASP A 190 2.94 -16.79 -10.63
C ASP A 190 3.70 -15.66 -9.94
N HIS A 191 2.98 -14.82 -9.22
CA HIS A 191 3.57 -13.63 -8.58
C HIS A 191 4.42 -14.02 -7.37
N PRO A 192 5.66 -13.51 -7.28
CA PRO A 192 6.49 -13.71 -6.11
C PRO A 192 5.96 -12.88 -4.94
N VAL A 193 5.88 -13.50 -3.76
CA VAL A 193 5.39 -12.88 -2.52
C VAL A 193 6.52 -12.37 -1.65
N VAL A 194 7.53 -13.20 -1.45
CA VAL A 194 8.71 -12.87 -0.64
C VAL A 194 9.96 -13.50 -1.23
N SER A 195 11.08 -12.81 -1.16
CA SER A 195 12.38 -13.32 -1.56
C SER A 195 13.45 -13.02 -0.52
N ILE A 196 14.42 -13.91 -0.38
CA ILE A 196 15.62 -13.70 0.45
C ILE A 196 16.83 -13.63 -0.46
N HIS A 197 17.50 -12.48 -0.49
CA HIS A 197 18.69 -12.27 -1.31
C HIS A 197 19.77 -11.54 -0.53
N ILE A 198 21.01 -11.69 -0.95
CA ILE A 198 22.14 -10.92 -0.39
C ILE A 198 22.10 -9.52 -1.00
N PRO A 199 22.04 -8.46 -0.18
CA PRO A 199 22.11 -7.11 -0.71
C PRO A 199 23.47 -6.92 -1.40
N ARG A 200 23.46 -6.50 -2.67
CA ARG A 200 24.68 -6.07 -3.34
C ARG A 200 25.13 -4.77 -2.69
N THR A 201 26.13 -4.87 -1.81
CA THR A 201 26.89 -3.70 -1.40
C THR A 201 27.62 -3.24 -2.66
N ILE A 202 27.32 -2.06 -3.15
CA ILE A 202 28.16 -1.39 -4.13
C ILE A 202 29.41 -1.03 -3.33
N GLU A 203 30.44 -1.88 -3.38
CA GLU A 203 31.77 -1.46 -3.03
C GLU A 203 32.10 -0.38 -4.07
N GLU A 204 32.09 0.89 -3.64
CA GLU A 204 32.81 1.93 -4.36
C GLU A 204 34.26 1.47 -4.39
N GLU A 205 34.68 0.90 -5.50
CA GLU A 205 36.08 0.81 -5.82
C GLU A 205 36.61 2.25 -5.78
N VAL A 206 37.24 2.56 -4.66
CA VAL A 206 38.15 3.70 -4.56
C VAL A 206 39.29 3.33 -5.50
N VAL A 207 39.19 3.80 -6.72
CA VAL A 207 40.31 3.77 -7.66
C VAL A 207 41.32 4.74 -7.07
N GLU A 208 42.23 4.22 -6.27
CA GLU A 208 43.52 4.88 -5.96
C GLU A 208 44.23 5.13 -7.30
N ALA A 209 44.04 6.36 -7.77
CA ALA A 209 44.92 6.88 -8.81
C ALA A 209 46.32 7.03 -8.20
N VAL A 210 47.14 6.00 -8.40
CA VAL A 210 48.57 6.08 -8.21
C VAL A 210 49.10 7.12 -9.18
N GLY A 211 49.63 8.21 -8.59
CA GLY A 211 50.30 9.25 -9.33
C GLY A 211 51.58 8.71 -9.97
N GLU A 212 51.80 9.13 -11.17
CA GLU A 212 53.16 9.16 -11.74
C GLU A 212 53.40 10.51 -12.38
N GLU A 213 54.41 11.15 -11.82
CA GLU A 213 55.03 12.39 -12.24
C GLU A 213 55.45 12.37 -13.71
N ALA A 214 55.27 13.44 -14.40
CA ALA A 214 56.26 13.97 -15.37
C ALA A 214 55.90 15.44 -15.66
N GLU A 215 56.58 16.32 -15.00
CA GLU A 215 57.54 17.36 -15.45
C GLU A 215 57.22 18.14 -16.74
N ALA A 216 57.15 19.45 -16.47
CA ALA A 216 57.72 20.56 -17.25
C ALA A 216 57.11 20.94 -18.61
N THR A 217 56.62 22.13 -18.73
CA THR A 217 57.26 23.38 -19.19
C THR A 217 56.20 24.44 -19.42
N GLU A 218 56.33 25.49 -18.71
CA GLU A 218 56.67 26.89 -19.07
C GLU A 218 55.93 27.52 -20.28
N ALA A 219 55.44 28.64 -19.93
CA ALA A 219 55.48 29.95 -20.61
C ALA A 219 54.23 30.44 -21.31
N ALA A 220 53.85 31.51 -20.82
CA ALA A 220 53.72 32.88 -21.35
C ALA A 220 52.28 33.32 -21.72
N GLU A 221 51.87 34.26 -20.93
CA GLU A 221 51.60 35.66 -21.30
C GLU A 221 50.41 35.95 -22.25
N GLY A 222 49.57 36.79 -21.77
CA GLY A 222 49.08 37.99 -22.43
C GLY A 222 47.60 38.18 -22.13
N GLU A 223 47.24 38.93 -21.13
CA GLU A 223 46.95 40.38 -21.18
C GLU A 223 45.64 40.77 -21.93
N THR A 224 44.81 41.40 -21.15
CA THR A 224 43.91 42.58 -21.46
C THR A 224 42.72 42.33 -22.37
N THR A 225 41.55 42.84 -22.14
CA THR A 225 41.01 44.10 -21.59
C THR A 225 39.50 43.95 -21.55
N GLU A 226 38.87 44.36 -20.46
CA GLU A 226 37.98 45.51 -20.27
C GLU A 226 36.80 45.73 -21.22
N ALA A 227 35.73 45.99 -20.53
CA ALA A 227 34.70 47.04 -20.78
C ALA A 227 33.56 46.64 -21.71
N SER A 228 32.39 46.78 -21.34
CA SER A 228 31.47 47.82 -20.91
C SER A 228 30.06 47.29 -21.18
N ALA A 229 29.20 47.30 -20.25
CA ALA A 229 28.29 48.38 -19.87
C ALA A 229 27.10 48.56 -20.81
N GLU A 230 25.97 48.65 -20.15
CA GLU A 230 24.77 49.42 -20.44
C GLU A 230 23.71 48.87 -21.41
N ALA A 231 22.60 48.58 -20.79
CA ALA A 231 21.36 49.38 -20.82
C ALA A 231 20.44 49.19 -22.04
N ASN A 232 19.26 48.78 -21.81
CA ASN A 232 17.99 49.46 -22.01
C ASN A 232 16.86 48.48 -21.76
N LYS A 233 15.99 48.64 -20.76
CA LYS A 233 14.82 49.53 -20.65
C LYS A 233 13.87 49.46 -21.85
N ASP A 234 12.68 49.09 -21.46
CA ASP A 234 11.35 49.55 -21.85
C ASP A 234 10.53 48.79 -22.91
N GLN A 235 9.31 48.60 -22.45
CA GLN A 235 8.02 48.59 -23.21
C GLN A 235 7.71 47.26 -23.94
N GLU A 236 6.64 46.58 -23.66
CA GLU A 236 5.21 46.93 -23.44
C GLU A 236 4.51 45.84 -22.65
#